data_ee8256722bb0f92545708ff7ad906a93
#
_entry.id   ee8256722bb0f92545708ff7ad906a93
#
_cell.length_a   1.000
_cell.length_b   1.000
_cell.length_c   1.000
_cell.angle_alpha   90.00
_cell.angle_beta   90.00
_cell.angle_gamma   90.00
#
_symmetry.space_group_name_H-M   'P 1'
#
loop_
_entity.id
_entity.type
_entity.pdbx_description
1 polymer ?
#
loop_
_entity_poly.entity_id
_entity_poly.type
_entity_poly.pdbx_seq_one_letter_code
_entity_poly.pdbx_strand_id
1 'polypeptide(L)'
;MRRALIGVVAAGVLLAGAAPAAPPEYPVTFIKVAELKVLLDLGAKADIIDVRHWSSYVESHIQGARSMPLRAVPDRAPEISKTSLVVFY
;
A
#
# COMPACT_ATOMS: atom_id res chain seq x y z
N MET A 1 -2.62 12.86 -24.23
CA MET A 1 -2.34 12.19 -24.47
C MET A 1 -2.43 11.76 -24.06
N ARG A 2 -2.27 12.13 -23.90
CA ARG A 2 -2.13 11.71 -23.90
C ARG A 2 -1.66 11.47 -23.50
N ARG A 3 -1.50 12.09 -23.44
CA ARG A 3 -0.92 11.82 -23.43
C ARG A 3 -0.08 11.80 -23.13
N ALA A 4 0.00 12.60 -23.03
CA ALA A 4 0.83 12.36 -23.10
C ALA A 4 1.26 12.34 -22.69
N LEU A 5 1.34 12.60 -22.56
CA LEU A 5 1.91 12.30 -22.63
C LEU A 5 2.45 12.17 -22.35
N ILE A 6 2.56 12.70 -22.31
CA ILE A 6 3.22 12.39 -22.46
C ILE A 6 3.74 12.39 -22.19
N GLY A 7 3.82 13.02 -22.20
CA GLY A 7 4.47 12.94 -22.37
C GLY A 7 4.84 13.16 -22.04
N VAL A 8 5.02 13.69 -21.77
CA VAL A 8 5.58 13.77 -21.77
C VAL A 8 5.79 14.03 -21.37
N VAL A 9 5.97 14.55 -21.25
CA VAL A 9 6.41 14.66 -21.31
C VAL A 9 6.58 14.95 -21.01
N ALA A 10 6.70 15.44 -20.92
CA ALA A 10 7.01 15.57 -20.98
C ALA A 10 7.13 15.99 -20.68
N ALA A 11 7.11 16.49 -20.63
CA ALA A 11 7.30 16.78 -20.49
C ALA A 11 7.28 17.26 -20.06
N GLY A 12 7.17 17.69 -20.09
CA GLY A 12 7.23 18.07 -19.91
C GLY A 12 7.16 18.62 -19.43
N VAL A 13 7.08 19.18 -19.40
CA VAL A 13 7.07 19.66 -19.08
C VAL A 13 7.05 20.25 -18.63
N LEU A 14 6.89 20.71 -18.55
CA LEU A 14 6.82 21.18 -18.23
C LEU A 14 6.88 21.75 -17.75
N LEU A 15 6.78 22.30 -17.67
CA LEU A 15 6.71 22.76 -17.12
C LEU A 15 6.93 23.05 -16.46
N ALA A 16 7.25 23.31 -16.86
CA ALA A 16 7.52 23.74 -16.03
C ALA A 16 7.21 23.93 -15.07
N GLY A 17 7.32 23.86 -14.82
CA GLY A 17 6.85 24.00 -13.78
C GLY A 17 6.75 24.26 -12.67
N ALA A 18 6.68 24.71 -12.55
CA ALA A 18 6.77 25.12 -11.27
C ALA A 18 5.53 25.22 -10.48
N ALA A 19 4.69 24.33 -10.69
CA ALA A 19 3.65 24.18 -9.73
C ALA A 19 4.29 23.86 -8.40
N PRO A 20 3.87 24.46 -7.30
CA PRO A 20 4.34 24.03 -6.01
C PRO A 20 4.14 22.54 -5.94
N ALA A 21 5.17 21.83 -5.59
CA ALA A 21 5.11 20.43 -5.51
C ALA A 21 4.02 20.05 -4.52
N ALA A 22 2.95 19.54 -5.04
CA ALA A 22 2.06 18.78 -4.18
C ALA A 22 2.87 17.65 -3.57
N PRO A 23 2.64 17.30 -2.30
CA PRO A 23 3.29 16.12 -1.75
C PRO A 23 3.04 14.95 -2.69
N PRO A 24 4.03 14.10 -2.92
CA PRO A 24 3.82 12.97 -3.79
C PRO A 24 2.64 12.17 -3.30
N GLU A 25 1.72 11.90 -4.21
CA GLU A 25 0.62 11.03 -3.91
C GLU A 25 1.10 9.60 -4.07
N TYR A 26 1.07 8.88 -2.97
CA TYR A 26 1.30 7.46 -3.02
C TYR A 26 -0.05 6.81 -3.27
N PRO A 27 -0.22 6.08 -4.37
CA PRO A 27 -1.49 5.47 -4.65
C PRO A 27 -1.80 4.45 -3.56
N VAL A 28 -2.84 4.75 -2.80
CA VAL A 28 -3.40 3.81 -1.84
C VAL A 28 -4.75 3.39 -2.39
N THR A 29 -4.92 2.12 -2.62
CA THR A 29 -6.19 1.58 -3.05
C THR A 29 -6.77 0.75 -1.92
N PHE A 30 -8.09 0.76 -1.82
CA PHE A 30 -8.78 -0.05 -0.83
C PHE A 30 -9.20 -1.36 -1.48
N ILE A 31 -9.13 -2.43 -0.71
CA ILE A 31 -9.59 -3.74 -1.15
C ILE A 31 -10.64 -4.23 -0.17
N LYS A 32 -11.70 -4.83 -0.68
CA LYS A 32 -12.71 -5.44 0.17
C LYS A 32 -12.20 -6.77 0.69
N VAL A 33 -12.63 -7.12 1.89
CA VAL A 33 -12.20 -8.38 2.52
C VAL A 33 -12.52 -9.57 1.62
N ALA A 34 -13.68 -9.57 0.98
CA ALA A 34 -14.07 -10.66 0.08
C ALA A 34 -13.12 -10.77 -1.11
N GLU A 35 -12.69 -9.63 -1.64
CA GLU A 35 -11.74 -9.61 -2.76
C GLU A 35 -10.37 -10.14 -2.32
N LEU A 36 -9.92 -9.73 -1.15
CA LEU A 36 -8.66 -10.22 -0.59
C LEU A 36 -8.71 -11.74 -0.43
N LYS A 37 -9.81 -12.26 0.10
CA LYS A 37 -9.96 -13.69 0.28
C LYS A 37 -9.85 -14.43 -1.05
N VAL A 38 -10.48 -13.91 -2.10
CA VAL A 38 -10.39 -14.52 -3.43
C VAL A 38 -8.94 -14.56 -3.91
N LEU A 39 -8.21 -13.47 -3.75
CA LEU A 39 -6.81 -13.41 -4.16
C LEU A 39 -5.97 -14.44 -3.41
N LEU A 40 -6.17 -14.54 -2.10
CA LEU A 40 -5.42 -15.49 -1.29
C LEU A 40 -5.78 -16.92 -1.65
N ASP A 41 -7.05 -17.21 -1.90
CA ASP A 41 -7.49 -18.55 -2.31
C ASP A 41 -6.91 -18.93 -3.67
N LEU A 42 -6.63 -17.96 -4.52
CA LEU A 42 -5.99 -18.18 -5.82
C LEU A 42 -4.46 -18.28 -5.72
N GLY A 43 -3.92 -18.19 -4.52
CA GLY A 43 -2.49 -18.35 -4.31
C GLY A 43 -1.67 -17.06 -4.38
N ALA A 44 -2.32 -15.90 -4.38
CA ALA A 44 -1.60 -14.64 -4.38
C ALA A 44 -0.77 -14.52 -3.10
N LYS A 45 0.45 -14.03 -3.23
CA LYS A 45 1.29 -13.75 -2.06
C LYS A 45 1.00 -12.35 -1.57
N ALA A 46 0.73 -12.23 -0.29
CA ALA A 46 0.44 -10.94 0.32
C ALA A 46 1.07 -10.87 1.71
N ASP A 47 1.62 -9.71 2.01
CA ASP A 47 2.07 -9.37 3.35
C ASP A 47 0.91 -8.62 4.01
N ILE A 48 0.18 -9.28 4.89
CA ILE A 48 -1.01 -8.74 5.54
C ILE A 48 -0.61 -8.28 6.92
N ILE A 49 -0.78 -6.99 7.17
CA ILE A 49 -0.27 -6.35 8.36
C ILE A 49 -1.41 -5.72 9.15
N ASP A 50 -1.61 -6.21 10.36
CA ASP A 50 -2.59 -5.68 11.28
C ASP A 50 -1.96 -4.53 12.06
N VAL A 51 -2.40 -3.29 11.79
CA VAL A 51 -1.86 -2.11 12.45
C VAL A 51 -2.66 -1.70 13.69
N ARG A 52 -3.63 -2.51 14.08
CA ARG A 52 -4.40 -2.26 15.28
C ARG A 52 -3.54 -2.58 16.52
N HIS A 53 -4.07 -2.26 17.70
CA HIS A 53 -3.41 -2.64 18.93
C HIS A 53 -3.22 -4.14 19.01
N TRP A 54 -2.14 -4.55 19.63
CA TRP A 54 -1.81 -5.97 19.83
C TRP A 54 -2.96 -6.76 20.43
N SER A 55 -3.68 -6.15 21.39
CA SER A 55 -4.80 -6.83 22.03
C SER A 55 -5.90 -7.21 21.04
N SER A 56 -6.15 -6.35 20.07
CA SER A 56 -7.14 -6.64 19.02
C SER A 56 -6.67 -7.77 18.12
N TYR A 57 -5.40 -7.76 17.76
CA TYR A 57 -4.80 -8.82 16.95
C TYR A 57 -4.92 -10.18 17.65
N VAL A 58 -4.59 -10.22 18.93
CA VAL A 58 -4.65 -11.47 19.70
C VAL A 58 -6.07 -11.98 19.77
N GLU A 59 -7.04 -11.10 19.90
CA GLU A 59 -8.43 -11.48 20.00
C GLU A 59 -8.94 -12.10 18.69
N SER A 60 -8.66 -11.46 17.58
CA SER A 60 -9.01 -12.01 16.27
C SER A 60 -8.25 -11.24 15.20
N HIS A 61 -7.79 -11.95 14.18
CA HIS A 61 -7.10 -11.34 13.06
C HIS A 61 -7.28 -12.16 11.80
N ILE A 62 -6.99 -11.57 10.67
CA ILE A 62 -7.05 -12.26 9.38
C ILE A 62 -6.00 -13.36 9.37
N GLN A 63 -6.39 -14.54 8.92
CA GLN A 63 -5.46 -15.67 8.83
C GLN A 63 -4.26 -15.29 7.97
N GLY A 64 -3.07 -15.52 8.51
CA GLY A 64 -1.83 -15.17 7.84
C GLY A 64 -1.35 -13.75 8.10
N ALA A 65 -2.14 -12.91 8.78
CA ALA A 65 -1.73 -11.57 9.12
C ALA A 65 -0.76 -11.58 10.29
N ARG A 66 0.09 -10.56 10.32
CA ARG A 66 1.01 -10.35 11.43
C ARG A 66 0.78 -8.99 12.05
N SER A 67 1.06 -8.88 13.32
CA SER A 67 0.84 -7.64 14.06
C SER A 67 2.00 -6.69 13.89
N MET A 68 1.66 -5.46 13.53
CA MET A 68 2.62 -4.36 13.50
C MET A 68 1.83 -3.10 13.84
N PRO A 69 1.65 -2.81 15.15
CA PRO A 69 0.87 -1.65 15.55
C PRO A 69 1.33 -0.39 14.82
N LEU A 70 0.37 0.47 14.50
CA LEU A 70 0.62 1.62 13.62
C LEU A 70 1.84 2.42 14.02
N ARG A 71 2.03 2.66 15.33
CA ARG A 71 3.16 3.44 15.80
C ARG A 71 4.51 2.74 15.58
N ALA A 72 4.49 1.43 15.40
CA ALA A 72 5.72 0.67 15.18
C ALA A 72 6.10 0.59 13.71
N VAL A 73 5.19 0.95 12.81
CA VAL A 73 5.43 0.81 11.37
C VAL A 73 6.68 1.55 10.90
N PRO A 74 6.93 2.81 11.29
CA PRO A 74 8.13 3.49 10.83
C PRO A 74 9.42 2.74 11.17
N ASP A 75 9.53 2.22 12.38
CA ASP A 75 10.73 1.51 12.83
C ASP A 75 10.84 0.12 12.22
N ARG A 76 9.72 -0.48 11.89
CA ARG A 76 9.66 -1.84 11.37
C ARG A 76 9.40 -1.89 9.86
N ALA A 77 9.40 -0.74 9.20
CA ALA A 77 9.17 -0.69 7.75
C ALA A 77 10.08 -1.63 6.95
N PRO A 78 11.37 -1.82 7.32
CA PRO A 78 12.22 -2.77 6.59
C PRO A 78 11.73 -4.21 6.59
N GLU A 79 10.85 -4.58 7.52
CA GLU A 79 10.28 -5.93 7.58
C GLU A 79 9.15 -6.13 6.57
N ILE A 80 8.63 -5.05 6.00
CA ILE A 80 7.49 -5.12 5.09
C ILE A 80 7.95 -5.54 3.71
N SER A 81 7.22 -6.47 3.10
CA SER A 81 7.57 -6.97 1.78
C SER A 81 7.69 -5.84 0.76
N LYS A 82 8.69 -5.94 -0.11
CA LYS A 82 8.90 -4.99 -1.20
C LYS A 82 8.54 -5.60 -2.55
N THR A 83 8.13 -6.85 -2.57
CA THR A 83 7.92 -7.59 -3.81
C THR A 83 6.54 -8.21 -3.92
N SER A 84 5.79 -8.26 -2.85
CA SER A 84 4.44 -8.83 -2.84
C SER A 84 3.41 -7.74 -2.59
N LEU A 85 2.14 -8.12 -2.72
CA LEU A 85 1.04 -7.26 -2.31
C LEU A 85 1.18 -7.00 -0.81
N VAL A 86 1.04 -5.75 -0.40
CA VAL A 86 1.05 -5.38 1.02
C VAL A 86 -0.33 -4.85 1.38
N VAL A 87 -0.91 -5.41 2.42
CA VAL A 87 -2.25 -5.03 2.88
C VAL A 87 -2.18 -4.63 4.34
N PHE A 88 -2.60 -3.42 4.64
CA PHE A 88 -2.74 -2.94 6.02
C PHE A 88 -4.21 -2.90 6.42
N TYR A 89 -4.49 -3.23 7.67
CA TYR A 89 -5.85 -3.06 8.20
C TYR A 89 -5.84 -2.79 9.70
#